data_8499c86c942c890c26d7e6ce598fe9c5
#
_entry.id   8499c86c942c890c26d7e6ce598fe9c5
#
_cell.length_a   1.000
_cell.length_b   1.000
_cell.length_c   1.000
_cell.angle_alpha   90.00
_cell.angle_beta   90.00
_cell.angle_gamma   90.00
#
_symmetry.space_group_name_H-M   'P 1'
#
loop_
_entity.id
_entity.type
_entity.pdbx_description
1 polymer ?
#
loop_
_entity_poly.entity_id
_entity_poly.type
_entity_poly.pdbx_seq_one_letter_code
_entity_poly.pdbx_strand_id
1 'polypeptide(L)'
;MIYGLIPIGGQGTRLGLPFSKEMLPQKNYGFYNPVSNHLVQKMLFAGAEKIYFIHGKGLKQDVVSFYADNSKFVHVVQNELGFANVLKDFYLHSQIADNDQCFFGLPDSIFDGNPFPEMLSHTGICTGLFTTSNSTKVDRLNASATQFEVKTQKNENSSDNFWGIIKFDGKDFKKFYTDDVFSKTTEIGNILNIYGFEKVFGNNYIDIGTWENYNKYISKASIPTDSEIEKKYLANEVDHESFIEMFAQNSDFSYEHIKSADYYFSPNNEKIEFIRYREQPNGATFPSDITVKDFNPNSLNRFELTIPLGQETKTQSVLTFLSLVSSQFDFKIEKNCHIFTSNEAVVVLYSFTVHGKTIKLIEIELLQADFNILTKFETQLSQLSGFSATNHVNHSKYKMIKEMLHDATH
;
A
#
# COMPACT_ATOMS: atom_id res chain seq x y z
N MET A 1 19.12 -24.72 -0.20
CA MET A 1 18.56 -23.47 -0.75
C MET A 1 17.20 -23.19 -0.13
N ILE A 2 16.82 -21.91 0.06
CA ILE A 2 15.50 -21.54 0.53
C ILE A 2 14.78 -20.81 -0.60
N TYR A 3 13.56 -21.24 -0.90
CA TYR A 3 12.69 -20.65 -1.91
C TYR A 3 11.51 -19.92 -1.25
N GLY A 4 10.99 -18.91 -1.94
CA GLY A 4 9.68 -18.33 -1.68
C GLY A 4 8.70 -18.73 -2.78
N LEU A 5 7.44 -18.97 -2.45
CA LEU A 5 6.36 -19.29 -3.38
C LEU A 5 5.16 -18.41 -3.08
N ILE A 6 4.76 -17.60 -4.04
CA ILE A 6 3.68 -16.61 -3.91
C ILE A 6 2.68 -16.79 -5.05
N PRO A 7 1.46 -17.24 -4.79
CA PRO A 7 0.40 -17.30 -5.79
C PRO A 7 -0.19 -15.91 -6.04
N ILE A 8 -0.18 -15.45 -7.29
CA ILE A 8 -0.80 -14.19 -7.72
C ILE A 8 -1.88 -14.41 -8.79
N GLY A 9 -2.62 -15.52 -8.67
CA GLY A 9 -3.62 -15.94 -9.66
C GLY A 9 -5.04 -15.39 -9.46
N GLY A 10 -5.35 -14.79 -8.31
CA GLY A 10 -6.70 -14.30 -7.99
C GLY A 10 -7.12 -13.07 -8.81
N GLN A 11 -8.37 -13.01 -9.27
CA GLN A 11 -8.88 -11.89 -10.09
C GLN A 11 -9.05 -10.57 -9.31
N GLY A 12 -9.12 -10.60 -7.97
CA GLY A 12 -9.20 -9.40 -7.12
C GLY A 12 -10.47 -8.56 -7.27
N THR A 13 -11.55 -9.11 -7.81
CA THR A 13 -12.78 -8.39 -8.23
C THR A 13 -13.52 -7.68 -7.09
N ARG A 14 -13.36 -8.12 -5.83
CA ARG A 14 -14.09 -7.57 -4.67
C ARG A 14 -13.73 -6.11 -4.34
N LEU A 15 -12.55 -5.64 -4.72
CA LEU A 15 -12.12 -4.27 -4.49
C LEU A 15 -12.47 -3.32 -5.64
N GLY A 16 -12.86 -3.87 -6.81
CA GLY A 16 -13.18 -3.06 -8.00
C GLY A 16 -12.02 -2.22 -8.51
N LEU A 17 -10.78 -2.61 -8.22
CA LEU A 17 -9.58 -1.88 -8.62
C LEU A 17 -9.26 -2.11 -10.10
N PRO A 18 -8.75 -1.09 -10.81
CA PRO A 18 -8.26 -1.22 -12.19
C PRO A 18 -6.87 -1.87 -12.27
N PHE A 19 -6.26 -2.17 -11.13
CA PHE A 19 -4.96 -2.80 -10.97
C PHE A 19 -5.05 -3.92 -9.92
N SER A 20 -3.99 -4.69 -9.80
CA SER A 20 -3.94 -5.81 -8.86
C SER A 20 -3.96 -5.32 -7.41
N LYS A 21 -4.79 -5.92 -6.55
CA LYS A 21 -4.87 -5.58 -5.11
C LYS A 21 -3.53 -5.71 -4.40
N GLU A 22 -2.68 -6.60 -4.88
CA GLU A 22 -1.32 -6.85 -4.41
C GLU A 22 -0.42 -5.62 -4.58
N MET A 23 -0.83 -4.68 -5.47
CA MET A 23 -0.16 -3.41 -5.72
C MET A 23 -0.72 -2.25 -4.89
N LEU A 24 -1.68 -2.48 -4.00
CA LEU A 24 -2.08 -1.47 -3.02
C LEU A 24 -0.88 -1.04 -2.17
N PRO A 25 -0.73 0.25 -1.85
CA PRO A 25 0.37 0.72 -1.03
C PRO A 25 0.40 0.08 0.35
N GLN A 26 1.61 -0.26 0.81
CA GLN A 26 1.84 -0.54 2.22
C GLN A 26 1.89 0.76 3.01
N LYS A 27 1.51 0.65 4.27
CA LYS A 27 1.70 1.70 5.25
C LYS A 27 3.19 1.90 5.59
N ASN A 28 3.59 3.14 5.88
CA ASN A 28 4.89 3.55 6.45
C ASN A 28 6.10 3.49 5.52
N TYR A 29 5.92 3.70 4.22
CA TYR A 29 7.06 3.79 3.31
C TYR A 29 6.94 5.04 2.44
N GLY A 30 7.85 5.99 2.61
CA GLY A 30 7.95 7.23 1.81
C GLY A 30 8.21 6.98 0.31
N PHE A 31 8.35 5.71 -0.10
CA PHE A 31 8.39 5.25 -1.48
C PHE A 31 7.28 4.23 -1.69
N TYR A 32 6.75 4.18 -2.92
CA TYR A 32 5.75 3.20 -3.27
C TYR A 32 6.22 1.77 -2.97
N ASN A 33 5.58 1.15 -2.01
CA ASN A 33 5.85 -0.21 -1.58
C ASN A 33 4.54 -0.99 -1.57
N PRO A 34 4.32 -1.92 -2.50
CA PRO A 34 3.05 -2.63 -2.60
C PRO A 34 2.85 -3.62 -1.45
N VAL A 35 1.57 -3.90 -1.13
CA VAL A 35 1.17 -4.89 -0.11
C VAL A 35 1.89 -6.22 -0.30
N SER A 36 2.03 -6.69 -1.54
CA SER A 36 2.76 -7.93 -1.84
C SER A 36 4.21 -7.93 -1.38
N ASN A 37 4.85 -6.76 -1.30
CA ASN A 37 6.24 -6.66 -0.87
C ASN A 37 6.42 -6.94 0.64
N HIS A 38 5.36 -6.85 1.44
CA HIS A 38 5.40 -7.25 2.84
C HIS A 38 5.83 -8.72 3.00
N LEU A 39 5.18 -9.61 2.28
CA LEU A 39 5.51 -11.04 2.29
C LEU A 39 6.87 -11.31 1.65
N VAL A 40 7.15 -10.68 0.50
CA VAL A 40 8.45 -10.79 -0.20
C VAL A 40 9.60 -10.45 0.73
N GLN A 41 9.54 -9.31 1.42
CA GLN A 41 10.62 -8.89 2.33
C GLN A 41 10.80 -9.85 3.50
N LYS A 42 9.70 -10.38 4.07
CA LYS A 42 9.78 -11.36 5.16
C LYS A 42 10.43 -12.67 4.71
N MET A 43 10.12 -13.15 3.50
CA MET A 43 10.76 -14.34 2.93
C MET A 43 12.25 -14.09 2.66
N LEU A 44 12.62 -12.95 2.05
CA LEU A 44 14.01 -12.58 1.79
C LEU A 44 14.80 -12.43 3.08
N PHE A 45 14.23 -11.78 4.10
CA PHE A 45 14.85 -11.62 5.41
C PHE A 45 15.08 -12.98 6.13
N ALA A 46 14.20 -13.94 5.90
CA ALA A 46 14.36 -15.31 6.39
C ALA A 46 15.31 -16.16 5.55
N GLY A 47 15.97 -15.58 4.55
CA GLY A 47 17.00 -16.23 3.76
C GLY A 47 16.53 -16.82 2.42
N ALA A 48 15.34 -16.51 1.95
CA ALA A 48 14.92 -16.94 0.62
C ALA A 48 15.86 -16.40 -0.46
N GLU A 49 16.40 -17.28 -1.27
CA GLU A 49 17.37 -16.96 -2.33
C GLU A 49 16.66 -16.67 -3.66
N LYS A 50 15.52 -17.33 -3.89
CA LYS A 50 14.63 -17.11 -5.03
C LYS A 50 13.17 -17.10 -4.61
N ILE A 51 12.36 -16.24 -5.22
CA ILE A 51 10.92 -16.18 -5.01
C ILE A 51 10.21 -16.44 -6.33
N TYR A 52 9.32 -17.43 -6.34
CA TYR A 52 8.49 -17.80 -7.47
C TYR A 52 7.11 -17.17 -7.33
N PHE A 53 6.73 -16.39 -8.32
CA PHE A 53 5.38 -15.86 -8.49
C PHE A 53 4.63 -16.72 -9.50
N ILE A 54 3.57 -17.41 -9.04
CA ILE A 54 2.73 -18.24 -9.90
C ILE A 54 1.47 -17.47 -10.24
N HIS A 55 1.23 -17.21 -11.52
CA HIS A 55 0.13 -16.36 -11.99
C HIS A 55 -0.61 -16.96 -13.19
N GLY A 56 -1.87 -16.58 -13.37
CA GLY A 56 -2.65 -16.96 -14.56
C GLY A 56 -2.13 -16.23 -15.81
N LYS A 57 -2.32 -16.84 -16.98
CA LYS A 57 -1.92 -16.26 -18.26
C LYS A 57 -2.58 -14.89 -18.47
N GLY A 58 -1.77 -13.86 -18.70
CA GLY A 58 -2.24 -12.48 -18.91
C GLY A 58 -2.79 -11.78 -17.68
N LEU A 59 -2.80 -12.43 -16.51
CA LEU A 59 -3.23 -11.83 -15.26
C LEU A 59 -2.05 -11.17 -14.53
N LYS A 60 -2.35 -10.15 -13.71
CA LYS A 60 -1.40 -9.53 -12.78
C LYS A 60 -0.11 -8.99 -13.43
N GLN A 61 -0.21 -8.45 -14.65
CA GLN A 61 0.94 -7.93 -15.38
C GLN A 61 1.63 -6.76 -14.65
N ASP A 62 0.89 -5.97 -13.89
CA ASP A 62 1.40 -4.92 -13.02
C ASP A 62 2.32 -5.47 -11.91
N VAL A 63 1.92 -6.58 -11.26
CA VAL A 63 2.76 -7.27 -10.26
C VAL A 63 3.98 -7.90 -10.92
N VAL A 64 3.78 -8.58 -12.06
CA VAL A 64 4.88 -9.19 -12.84
C VAL A 64 5.89 -8.12 -13.23
N SER A 65 5.45 -6.98 -13.76
CA SER A 65 6.32 -5.88 -14.17
C SER A 65 7.06 -5.24 -12.99
N PHE A 66 6.39 -5.11 -11.84
CA PHE A 66 7.03 -4.53 -10.65
C PHE A 66 8.22 -5.35 -10.14
N TYR A 67 8.15 -6.68 -10.27
CA TYR A 67 9.22 -7.58 -9.81
C TYR A 67 10.16 -8.06 -10.94
N ALA A 68 9.98 -7.62 -12.19
CA ALA A 68 10.69 -8.17 -13.35
C ALA A 68 12.22 -7.96 -13.33
N ASP A 69 12.68 -6.82 -12.80
CA ASP A 69 14.09 -6.41 -12.92
C ASP A 69 15.04 -7.05 -11.89
N ASN A 70 14.53 -7.95 -11.05
CA ASN A 70 15.34 -8.60 -10.02
C ASN A 70 15.49 -10.09 -10.29
N SER A 71 16.72 -10.55 -10.49
CA SER A 71 17.07 -11.95 -10.80
C SER A 71 16.69 -12.96 -9.71
N LYS A 72 16.33 -12.50 -8.51
CA LYS A 72 15.79 -13.37 -7.44
C LYS A 72 14.33 -13.76 -7.67
N PHE A 73 13.62 -13.07 -8.55
CA PHE A 73 12.20 -13.29 -8.79
C PHE A 73 11.98 -14.07 -10.08
N VAL A 74 11.20 -15.13 -9.99
CA VAL A 74 10.89 -16.03 -11.11
C VAL A 74 9.37 -16.01 -11.33
N HIS A 75 8.96 -15.72 -12.55
CA HIS A 75 7.56 -15.69 -12.93
C HIS A 75 7.19 -16.96 -13.68
N VAL A 76 6.15 -17.65 -13.18
CA VAL A 76 5.65 -18.90 -13.78
C VAL A 76 4.16 -18.75 -14.10
N VAL A 77 3.80 -19.06 -15.34
CA VAL A 77 2.40 -19.07 -15.75
C VAL A 77 1.76 -20.37 -15.28
N GLN A 78 0.70 -20.25 -14.47
CA GLN A 78 -0.06 -21.39 -13.96
C GLN A 78 -0.83 -22.08 -15.09
N ASN A 79 -0.73 -23.39 -15.16
CA ASN A 79 -1.43 -24.18 -16.17
C ASN A 79 -2.89 -24.44 -15.80
N GLU A 80 -3.15 -24.75 -14.54
CA GLU A 80 -4.49 -25.06 -14.01
C GLU A 80 -4.74 -24.26 -12.74
N LEU A 81 -5.97 -23.76 -12.55
CA LEU A 81 -6.34 -22.99 -11.36
C LEU A 81 -6.37 -23.87 -10.09
N GLY A 82 -6.15 -23.23 -8.94
CA GLY A 82 -6.19 -23.85 -7.61
C GLY A 82 -4.86 -23.84 -6.88
N PHE A 83 -4.90 -23.78 -5.56
CA PHE A 83 -3.68 -23.67 -4.73
C PHE A 83 -2.80 -24.92 -4.81
N ALA A 84 -3.39 -26.11 -4.90
CA ALA A 84 -2.61 -27.34 -5.07
C ALA A 84 -1.82 -27.31 -6.39
N ASN A 85 -2.40 -26.77 -7.46
CA ASN A 85 -1.73 -26.61 -8.75
C ASN A 85 -0.60 -25.56 -8.70
N VAL A 86 -0.69 -24.56 -7.83
CA VAL A 86 0.45 -23.64 -7.57
C VAL A 86 1.66 -24.42 -7.04
N LEU A 87 1.46 -25.35 -6.09
CA LEU A 87 2.54 -26.20 -5.56
C LEU A 87 3.11 -27.13 -6.65
N LYS A 88 2.24 -27.68 -7.50
CA LYS A 88 2.63 -28.52 -8.65
C LYS A 88 3.50 -27.74 -9.65
N ASP A 89 3.03 -26.56 -10.09
CA ASP A 89 3.76 -25.74 -11.06
C ASP A 89 5.11 -25.26 -10.46
N PHE A 90 5.15 -24.90 -9.18
CA PHE A 90 6.40 -24.59 -8.50
C PHE A 90 7.36 -25.78 -8.53
N TYR A 91 6.93 -26.98 -8.15
CA TYR A 91 7.77 -28.17 -8.15
C TYR A 91 8.37 -28.47 -9.53
N LEU A 92 7.57 -28.37 -10.58
CA LEU A 92 8.01 -28.63 -11.93
C LEU A 92 9.04 -27.61 -12.47
N HIS A 93 8.99 -26.35 -11.99
CA HIS A 93 9.84 -25.28 -12.49
C HIS A 93 11.04 -24.96 -11.60
N SER A 94 10.96 -25.23 -10.28
CA SER A 94 12.01 -24.84 -9.33
C SER A 94 13.17 -25.81 -9.27
N GLN A 95 12.95 -27.09 -9.64
CA GLN A 95 13.90 -28.18 -9.44
C GLN A 95 14.36 -28.30 -7.96
N ILE A 96 13.43 -28.02 -7.01
CA ILE A 96 13.71 -28.05 -5.60
C ILE A 96 14.24 -29.44 -5.17
N ALA A 97 15.38 -29.45 -4.48
CA ALA A 97 16.00 -30.68 -3.97
C ALA A 97 15.40 -31.11 -2.63
N ASP A 98 15.52 -32.39 -2.28
CA ASP A 98 14.90 -32.98 -1.06
C ASP A 98 15.30 -32.22 0.23
N ASN A 99 16.51 -31.64 0.29
CA ASN A 99 17.03 -30.87 1.43
C ASN A 99 16.79 -29.34 1.35
N ASP A 100 16.15 -28.88 0.30
CA ASP A 100 15.78 -27.47 0.16
C ASP A 100 14.50 -27.19 0.95
N GLN A 101 14.23 -25.90 1.17
CA GLN A 101 13.03 -25.46 1.88
C GLN A 101 12.26 -24.42 1.05
N CYS A 102 10.95 -24.36 1.22
CA CYS A 102 10.09 -23.43 0.51
C CYS A 102 9.10 -22.77 1.46
N PHE A 103 9.12 -21.46 1.50
CA PHE A 103 8.07 -20.65 2.13
C PHE A 103 6.91 -20.41 1.17
N PHE A 104 5.70 -20.58 1.65
CA PHE A 104 4.48 -20.29 0.91
C PHE A 104 3.64 -19.27 1.68
N GLY A 105 3.06 -18.31 0.99
CA GLY A 105 2.15 -17.32 1.58
C GLY A 105 1.36 -16.56 0.53
N LEU A 106 0.32 -15.84 0.98
CA LEU A 106 -0.57 -15.08 0.12
C LEU A 106 -0.09 -13.61 0.00
N PRO A 107 -0.02 -13.05 -1.21
CA PRO A 107 0.58 -11.73 -1.47
C PRO A 107 -0.22 -10.54 -0.93
N ASP A 108 -1.46 -10.77 -0.53
CA ASP A 108 -2.37 -9.78 0.03
C ASP A 108 -2.48 -9.88 1.56
N SER A 109 -1.49 -10.51 2.19
CA SER A 109 -1.43 -10.75 3.63
C SER A 109 -0.46 -9.79 4.32
N ILE A 110 -0.92 -9.17 5.39
CA ILE A 110 -0.10 -8.35 6.30
C ILE A 110 -0.15 -8.97 7.68
N PHE A 111 1.01 -9.14 8.32
CA PHE A 111 1.10 -9.69 9.68
C PHE A 111 2.35 -9.17 10.41
N ASP A 112 2.28 -9.13 11.74
CA ASP A 112 3.39 -8.66 12.57
C ASP A 112 4.45 -9.75 12.79
N GLY A 113 5.68 -9.29 13.07
CA GLY A 113 6.82 -10.18 13.25
C GLY A 113 7.22 -10.89 11.95
N ASN A 114 8.13 -11.83 12.06
CA ASN A 114 8.50 -12.73 10.96
C ASN A 114 8.58 -14.16 11.46
N PRO A 115 7.55 -15.01 11.28
CA PRO A 115 7.56 -16.38 11.74
C PRO A 115 8.46 -17.31 10.93
N PHE A 116 8.84 -16.96 9.70
CA PHE A 116 9.62 -17.82 8.81
C PHE A 116 10.95 -18.34 9.41
N PRO A 117 11.77 -17.52 10.09
CA PRO A 117 12.99 -18.04 10.74
C PRO A 117 12.73 -19.14 11.76
N GLU A 118 11.66 -19.03 12.56
CA GLU A 118 11.27 -20.06 13.52
C GLU A 118 10.82 -21.35 12.80
N MET A 119 10.04 -21.20 11.71
CA MET A 119 9.56 -22.34 10.91
C MET A 119 10.70 -23.17 10.30
N LEU A 120 11.89 -22.59 10.05
CA LEU A 120 13.05 -23.31 9.53
C LEU A 120 13.61 -24.35 10.50
N SER A 121 13.38 -24.19 11.81
CA SER A 121 13.82 -25.14 12.82
C SER A 121 12.99 -26.44 12.84
N HIS A 122 11.81 -26.44 12.22
CA HIS A 122 10.92 -27.59 12.15
C HIS A 122 11.20 -28.45 10.91
N THR A 123 11.11 -29.76 11.05
CA THR A 123 11.24 -30.70 9.93
C THR A 123 9.89 -30.98 9.29
N GLY A 124 9.85 -31.16 7.96
CA GLY A 124 8.61 -31.38 7.21
C GLY A 124 7.75 -30.11 7.11
N ILE A 125 6.44 -30.30 7.01
CA ILE A 125 5.51 -29.20 6.84
C ILE A 125 5.34 -28.45 8.15
N CYS A 126 5.51 -27.11 8.12
CA CYS A 126 5.27 -26.24 9.26
C CYS A 126 4.32 -25.10 8.85
N THR A 127 3.31 -24.87 9.66
CA THR A 127 2.23 -23.90 9.36
C THR A 127 2.28 -22.73 10.33
N GLY A 128 2.35 -21.51 9.79
CA GLY A 128 2.18 -20.28 10.56
C GLY A 128 0.69 -20.03 10.78
N LEU A 129 0.26 -20.13 12.03
CA LEU A 129 -1.11 -19.95 12.46
C LEU A 129 -1.35 -18.53 12.95
N PHE A 130 -2.47 -17.97 12.54
CA PHE A 130 -2.92 -16.65 12.95
C PHE A 130 -4.36 -16.69 13.43
N THR A 131 -4.72 -15.78 14.33
CA THR A 131 -6.10 -15.64 14.80
C THR A 131 -6.88 -14.66 13.92
N THR A 132 -8.15 -14.99 13.64
CA THR A 132 -9.09 -14.07 13.02
C THR A 132 -10.41 -14.08 13.77
N SER A 133 -10.91 -12.89 14.06
CA SER A 133 -12.26 -12.69 14.64
C SER A 133 -13.36 -12.66 13.57
N ASN A 134 -13.00 -12.73 12.27
CA ASN A 134 -13.93 -12.52 11.18
C ASN A 134 -14.75 -13.77 10.85
N SER A 135 -16.01 -13.56 10.45
CA SER A 135 -16.92 -14.56 9.86
C SER A 135 -16.45 -15.06 8.48
N THR A 136 -15.27 -14.67 8.03
CA THR A 136 -14.71 -15.01 6.71
C THR A 136 -14.48 -16.51 6.58
N LYS A 137 -14.81 -17.07 5.43
CA LYS A 137 -14.52 -18.46 5.09
C LYS A 137 -13.01 -18.63 4.87
N VAL A 138 -12.35 -19.30 5.80
CA VAL A 138 -10.92 -19.65 5.75
C VAL A 138 -10.75 -21.12 6.13
N ASP A 139 -9.57 -21.69 5.89
CA ASP A 139 -9.24 -23.01 6.40
C ASP A 139 -8.91 -22.87 7.89
N ARG A 140 -9.85 -23.22 8.75
CA ARG A 140 -9.74 -23.09 10.20
C ARG A 140 -9.25 -24.36 10.83
N LEU A 141 -8.42 -24.21 11.87
CA LEU A 141 -8.04 -25.34 12.70
C LEU A 141 -9.26 -25.81 13.53
N ASN A 142 -9.49 -27.08 13.63
CA ASN A 142 -10.54 -27.64 14.50
C ASN A 142 -10.23 -27.40 15.98
N ALA A 143 -11.20 -27.62 16.86
CA ALA A 143 -11.03 -27.38 18.31
C ALA A 143 -9.93 -28.25 18.94
N SER A 144 -9.68 -29.46 18.43
CA SER A 144 -8.58 -30.34 18.88
C SER A 144 -7.21 -29.90 18.30
N ALA A 145 -7.16 -28.91 17.48
CA ALA A 145 -5.95 -28.37 16.85
C ALA A 145 -5.15 -29.40 16.02
N THR A 146 -5.82 -30.37 15.43
CA THR A 146 -5.19 -31.50 14.69
C THR A 146 -5.42 -31.43 13.18
N GLN A 147 -6.51 -30.82 12.73
CA GLN A 147 -6.92 -30.77 11.33
C GLN A 147 -7.52 -29.44 10.95
N PHE A 148 -7.44 -29.08 9.67
CA PHE A 148 -8.11 -27.93 9.11
C PHE A 148 -9.51 -28.29 8.59
N GLU A 149 -10.48 -27.48 8.98
CA GLU A 149 -11.80 -27.43 8.35
C GLU A 149 -11.72 -26.46 7.17
N VAL A 150 -11.78 -26.99 5.96
CA VAL A 150 -11.50 -26.22 4.73
C VAL A 150 -12.66 -25.28 4.42
N LYS A 151 -12.34 -24.00 4.20
CA LYS A 151 -13.29 -22.92 3.80
C LYS A 151 -14.56 -22.86 4.63
N THR A 152 -14.45 -23.07 5.91
CA THR A 152 -15.60 -22.98 6.84
C THR A 152 -15.71 -21.60 7.47
N GLN A 153 -16.97 -21.21 7.80
CA GLN A 153 -17.21 -20.14 8.73
C GLN A 153 -16.95 -20.62 10.15
N LYS A 154 -16.61 -19.70 11.06
CA LYS A 154 -16.46 -20.03 12.48
C LYS A 154 -17.74 -20.72 13.00
N ASN A 155 -17.57 -21.89 13.61
CA ASN A 155 -18.60 -22.64 14.28
C ASN A 155 -18.13 -23.05 15.69
N GLU A 156 -18.99 -23.69 16.50
CA GLU A 156 -18.68 -24.08 17.88
C GLU A 156 -17.50 -25.07 17.98
N ASN A 157 -17.21 -25.81 16.90
CA ASN A 157 -16.15 -26.82 16.84
C ASN A 157 -14.85 -26.33 16.18
N SER A 158 -14.82 -25.08 15.69
CA SER A 158 -13.64 -24.50 15.05
C SER A 158 -12.92 -23.51 15.96
N SER A 159 -11.58 -23.51 15.91
CA SER A 159 -10.78 -22.49 16.59
C SER A 159 -10.78 -21.17 15.80
N ASP A 160 -10.27 -20.11 16.42
CA ASP A 160 -10.02 -18.84 15.73
C ASP A 160 -8.76 -18.89 14.85
N ASN A 161 -7.96 -19.96 14.95
CA ASN A 161 -6.72 -20.13 14.24
C ASN A 161 -6.95 -20.64 12.82
N PHE A 162 -6.23 -20.05 11.87
CA PHE A 162 -6.19 -20.45 10.48
C PHE A 162 -4.74 -20.37 9.98
N TRP A 163 -4.41 -21.06 8.88
CA TRP A 163 -3.11 -20.91 8.27
C TRP A 163 -3.01 -19.61 7.45
N GLY A 164 -1.89 -18.90 7.59
CA GLY A 164 -1.59 -17.71 6.78
C GLY A 164 -0.35 -17.90 5.93
N ILE A 165 0.62 -18.66 6.43
CA ILE A 165 1.87 -18.98 5.76
C ILE A 165 2.24 -20.45 6.04
N ILE A 166 3.05 -21.05 5.16
CA ILE A 166 3.46 -22.44 5.30
C ILE A 166 4.95 -22.57 4.90
N LYS A 167 5.66 -23.46 5.56
CA LYS A 167 6.98 -23.94 5.13
C LYS A 167 6.87 -25.40 4.74
N PHE A 168 7.42 -25.76 3.62
CA PHE A 168 7.58 -27.12 3.12
C PHE A 168 9.08 -27.47 3.02
N ASP A 169 9.42 -28.73 3.22
CA ASP A 169 10.71 -29.27 2.77
C ASP A 169 10.60 -29.75 1.32
N GLY A 170 11.70 -29.77 0.57
CA GLY A 170 11.70 -30.20 -0.83
C GLY A 170 11.19 -31.65 -1.02
N LYS A 171 11.49 -32.54 -0.06
CA LYS A 171 10.96 -33.91 -0.04
C LYS A 171 9.43 -33.99 0.03
N ASP A 172 8.76 -32.96 0.60
CA ASP A 172 7.29 -32.92 0.67
C ASP A 172 6.70 -32.75 -0.71
N PHE A 173 7.26 -31.87 -1.55
CA PHE A 173 6.82 -31.68 -2.94
C PHE A 173 6.96 -32.95 -3.77
N LYS A 174 8.07 -33.66 -3.62
CA LYS A 174 8.30 -34.95 -4.26
C LYS A 174 7.24 -35.97 -3.87
N LYS A 175 6.91 -36.03 -2.56
CA LYS A 175 5.87 -36.89 -2.03
C LYS A 175 4.49 -36.52 -2.56
N PHE A 176 4.15 -35.21 -2.58
CA PHE A 176 2.88 -34.74 -3.16
C PHE A 176 2.72 -35.15 -4.63
N TYR A 177 3.80 -35.08 -5.39
CA TYR A 177 3.80 -35.47 -6.80
C TYR A 177 3.68 -36.99 -6.97
N THR A 178 4.43 -37.76 -6.18
CA THR A 178 4.39 -39.25 -6.21
C THR A 178 3.04 -39.80 -5.79
N ASP A 179 2.42 -39.20 -4.78
CA ASP A 179 1.11 -39.63 -4.24
C ASP A 179 -0.06 -39.09 -5.09
N ASP A 180 0.22 -38.33 -6.14
CA ASP A 180 -0.76 -37.69 -7.02
C ASP A 180 -1.81 -36.87 -6.24
N VAL A 181 -1.36 -36.13 -5.23
CA VAL A 181 -2.25 -35.36 -4.35
C VAL A 181 -2.98 -34.25 -5.12
N PHE A 182 -2.36 -33.74 -6.17
CA PHE A 182 -2.90 -32.62 -6.97
C PHE A 182 -4.14 -32.99 -7.78
N SER A 183 -4.35 -34.28 -8.08
CA SER A 183 -5.60 -34.78 -8.66
C SER A 183 -6.72 -34.97 -7.62
N LYS A 184 -6.37 -35.07 -6.32
CA LYS A 184 -7.29 -35.38 -5.23
C LYS A 184 -7.87 -34.14 -4.55
N THR A 185 -7.14 -33.02 -4.59
CA THR A 185 -7.59 -31.79 -3.96
C THR A 185 -6.99 -30.55 -4.62
N THR A 186 -7.75 -29.45 -4.61
CA THR A 186 -7.29 -28.12 -5.01
C THR A 186 -6.96 -27.22 -3.81
N GLU A 187 -7.23 -27.70 -2.59
CA GLU A 187 -7.16 -26.91 -1.36
C GLU A 187 -5.97 -27.32 -0.50
N ILE A 188 -5.23 -26.34 0.00
CA ILE A 188 -4.03 -26.56 0.84
C ILE A 188 -4.38 -27.18 2.19
N GLY A 189 -5.48 -26.79 2.82
CA GLY A 189 -5.90 -27.36 4.09
C GLY A 189 -6.07 -28.89 4.04
N ASN A 190 -6.53 -29.42 2.92
CA ASN A 190 -6.61 -30.87 2.72
C ASN A 190 -5.23 -31.54 2.61
N ILE A 191 -4.27 -30.87 1.94
CA ILE A 191 -2.88 -31.36 1.87
C ILE A 191 -2.28 -31.42 3.27
N LEU A 192 -2.46 -30.36 4.06
CA LEU A 192 -1.99 -30.32 5.45
C LEU A 192 -2.61 -31.44 6.30
N ASN A 193 -3.89 -31.73 6.12
CA ASN A 193 -4.57 -32.82 6.83
C ASN A 193 -4.04 -34.21 6.46
N ILE A 194 -3.66 -34.41 5.19
CA ILE A 194 -3.14 -35.71 4.71
C ILE A 194 -1.73 -35.99 5.26
N TYR A 195 -0.86 -34.97 5.27
CA TYR A 195 0.55 -35.17 5.57
C TYR A 195 0.96 -34.76 6.99
N GLY A 196 0.07 -34.10 7.72
CA GLY A 196 0.36 -33.55 9.05
C GLY A 196 1.21 -32.26 8.95
N PHE A 197 1.31 -31.53 10.04
CA PHE A 197 2.06 -30.27 10.11
C PHE A 197 2.44 -29.91 11.54
N GLU A 198 3.58 -29.22 11.67
CA GLU A 198 3.99 -28.50 12.86
C GLU A 198 3.39 -27.08 12.86
N LYS A 199 3.44 -26.40 14.00
CA LYS A 199 2.76 -25.11 14.20
C LYS A 199 3.69 -24.08 14.79
N VAL A 200 3.63 -22.88 14.20
CA VAL A 200 4.21 -21.64 14.72
C VAL A 200 3.11 -20.59 14.77
N PHE A 201 3.03 -19.81 15.84
CA PHE A 201 1.99 -18.81 15.99
C PHE A 201 2.49 -17.42 15.58
N GLY A 202 1.74 -16.79 14.70
CA GLY A 202 1.97 -15.41 14.29
C GLY A 202 0.94 -14.45 14.89
N ASN A 203 1.17 -13.16 14.72
CA ASN A 203 0.36 -12.10 15.30
C ASN A 203 -0.25 -11.19 14.22
N ASN A 204 -1.42 -10.64 14.53
CA ASN A 204 -2.05 -9.52 13.81
C ASN A 204 -2.16 -9.70 12.28
N TYR A 205 -2.71 -10.84 11.83
CA TYR A 205 -2.92 -11.09 10.40
C TYR A 205 -4.11 -10.31 9.85
N ILE A 206 -3.91 -9.67 8.70
CA ILE A 206 -4.93 -8.97 7.93
C ILE A 206 -4.87 -9.43 6.48
N ASP A 207 -5.96 -9.96 5.94
CA ASP A 207 -6.16 -10.23 4.52
C ASP A 207 -6.67 -8.94 3.84
N ILE A 208 -5.91 -8.40 2.90
CA ILE A 208 -6.28 -7.23 2.09
C ILE A 208 -7.17 -7.65 0.91
N GLY A 209 -8.27 -8.33 1.24
CA GLY A 209 -9.25 -8.79 0.24
C GLY A 209 -10.47 -7.88 0.07
N THR A 210 -10.65 -6.90 0.94
CA THR A 210 -11.77 -5.95 0.93
C THR A 210 -11.31 -4.55 1.33
N TRP A 211 -12.05 -3.51 0.95
CA TRP A 211 -11.81 -2.14 1.39
C TRP A 211 -11.90 -1.98 2.91
N GLU A 212 -12.79 -2.73 3.57
CA GLU A 212 -12.89 -2.74 5.03
C GLU A 212 -11.59 -3.20 5.68
N ASN A 213 -11.03 -4.31 5.21
CA ASN A 213 -9.76 -4.83 5.73
C ASN A 213 -8.58 -3.92 5.41
N TYR A 214 -8.54 -3.35 4.21
CA TYR A 214 -7.50 -2.39 3.84
C TYR A 214 -7.58 -1.13 4.71
N ASN A 215 -8.77 -0.55 4.88
CA ASN A 215 -8.99 0.59 5.78
C ASN A 215 -8.63 0.25 7.24
N LYS A 216 -8.96 -0.96 7.70
CA LYS A 216 -8.58 -1.43 9.03
C LYS A 216 -7.06 -1.59 9.18
N TYR A 217 -6.37 -2.06 8.14
CA TYR A 217 -4.91 -2.12 8.10
C TYR A 217 -4.30 -0.72 8.22
N ILE A 218 -4.81 0.22 7.44
CA ILE A 218 -4.32 1.60 7.45
C ILE A 218 -4.68 2.30 8.77
N SER A 219 -5.87 2.07 9.34
CA SER A 219 -6.36 2.72 10.56
C SER A 219 -5.88 2.10 11.87
N LYS A 220 -5.46 0.82 11.88
CA LYS A 220 -4.96 0.12 13.07
C LYS A 220 -3.57 0.55 13.55
N ALA A 221 -2.98 1.58 12.96
CA ALA A 221 -1.79 2.15 13.53
C ALA A 221 -2.10 2.87 14.83
N SER A 222 -1.41 2.52 15.85
CA SER A 222 -1.00 3.42 16.92
C SER A 222 -0.40 4.66 16.27
N ILE A 223 -1.13 5.78 16.29
CA ILE A 223 -0.81 7.04 15.61
C ILE A 223 -0.46 6.75 14.14
N PRO A 224 -1.33 7.03 13.19
CA PRO A 224 -0.99 6.84 11.80
C PRO A 224 0.24 7.72 11.50
N THR A 225 1.37 7.10 11.26
CA THR A 225 2.53 7.79 10.68
C THR A 225 2.29 8.19 9.23
N ASP A 226 1.15 7.76 8.64
CA ASP A 226 0.70 8.13 7.29
C ASP A 226 -0.62 8.90 7.30
N SER A 227 -1.08 9.35 8.44
CA SER A 227 -1.94 10.49 8.45
C SER A 227 -1.02 11.67 8.20
N GLU A 228 -1.14 12.24 7.05
CA GLU A 228 -0.55 13.51 6.74
C GLU A 228 -0.97 14.51 7.81
N ILE A 229 -0.05 14.84 8.71
CA ILE A 229 -0.26 15.96 9.63
C ILE A 229 0.18 17.19 8.85
N GLU A 230 -0.79 17.77 8.17
CA GLU A 230 -0.57 19.00 7.42
C GLU A 230 -1.31 20.16 8.04
N LYS A 231 -0.70 21.34 7.96
CA LYS A 231 -1.32 22.58 8.33
C LYS A 231 -1.09 23.63 7.23
N LYS A 232 -2.16 24.32 6.85
CA LYS A 232 -2.15 25.28 5.75
C LYS A 232 -2.48 26.69 6.25
N TYR A 233 -1.84 27.68 5.67
CA TYR A 233 -2.05 29.08 6.00
C TYR A 233 -2.23 29.91 4.75
N LEU A 234 -3.21 30.82 4.73
CA LEU A 234 -3.27 31.86 3.72
C LEU A 234 -2.03 32.76 3.88
N ALA A 235 -1.32 32.95 2.79
CA ALA A 235 -0.05 33.64 2.74
C ALA A 235 0.01 34.76 1.70
N ASN A 236 -1.16 35.35 1.37
CA ASN A 236 -1.26 36.39 0.33
C ASN A 236 -0.37 37.60 0.61
N GLU A 237 -0.23 37.96 1.89
CA GLU A 237 0.55 39.12 2.35
C GLU A 237 2.00 38.75 2.70
N VAL A 238 2.36 37.48 2.65
CA VAL A 238 3.74 37.02 2.96
C VAL A 238 4.66 37.37 1.81
N ASP A 239 5.79 37.98 2.15
CA ASP A 239 6.85 38.25 1.18
C ASP A 239 7.57 36.95 0.76
N HIS A 240 7.53 36.68 -0.54
CA HIS A 240 8.08 35.46 -1.14
C HIS A 240 9.60 35.34 -0.96
N GLU A 241 10.31 36.46 -1.13
CA GLU A 241 11.77 36.48 -1.09
C GLU A 241 12.24 36.16 0.33
N SER A 242 11.65 36.83 1.31
CA SER A 242 11.95 36.59 2.73
C SER A 242 11.62 35.16 3.17
N PHE A 243 10.52 34.56 2.64
CA PHE A 243 10.20 33.15 2.91
C PHE A 243 11.27 32.21 2.33
N ILE A 244 11.65 32.43 1.06
CA ILE A 244 12.66 31.59 0.39
C ILE A 244 14.01 31.73 1.13
N GLU A 245 14.44 32.94 1.46
CA GLU A 245 15.68 33.19 2.18
C GLU A 245 15.71 32.51 3.55
N MET A 246 14.60 32.56 4.30
CA MET A 246 14.48 31.94 5.61
C MET A 246 14.80 30.44 5.61
N PHE A 247 14.29 29.72 4.62
CA PHE A 247 14.46 28.26 4.51
C PHE A 247 15.70 27.88 3.72
N ALA A 248 16.07 28.64 2.67
CA ALA A 248 17.24 28.33 1.85
C ALA A 248 18.58 28.55 2.58
N GLN A 249 18.63 29.41 3.59
CA GLN A 249 19.80 29.58 4.44
C GLN A 249 19.99 28.46 5.48
N ASN A 250 18.97 27.63 5.69
CA ASN A 250 19.05 26.51 6.63
C ASN A 250 19.55 25.26 5.90
N SER A 251 20.75 24.79 6.25
CA SER A 251 21.40 23.62 5.67
C SER A 251 20.63 22.29 5.86
N ASP A 252 19.65 22.26 6.76
CA ASP A 252 18.83 21.07 7.02
C ASP A 252 17.77 20.85 5.92
N PHE A 253 17.55 21.82 5.03
CA PHE A 253 16.58 21.75 3.96
C PHE A 253 17.23 21.59 2.59
N SER A 254 16.68 20.66 1.79
CA SER A 254 16.82 20.72 0.35
C SER A 254 15.73 21.62 -0.24
N TYR A 255 16.07 22.35 -1.30
CA TYR A 255 15.16 23.28 -1.97
C TYR A 255 14.87 22.86 -3.40
N GLU A 256 13.62 22.93 -3.79
CA GLU A 256 13.15 22.73 -5.16
C GLU A 256 12.12 23.77 -5.54
N HIS A 257 12.22 24.30 -6.78
CA HIS A 257 11.23 25.20 -7.38
C HIS A 257 10.62 24.56 -8.60
N ILE A 258 9.34 24.27 -8.57
CA ILE A 258 8.64 23.56 -9.65
C ILE A 258 7.30 24.21 -10.00
N LYS A 259 6.89 23.98 -11.24
CA LYS A 259 5.52 24.23 -11.69
C LYS A 259 4.82 22.89 -11.85
N SER A 260 3.70 22.71 -11.19
CA SER A 260 2.90 21.49 -11.25
C SER A 260 1.44 21.79 -11.57
N ALA A 261 0.72 20.78 -12.04
CA ALA A 261 -0.71 20.90 -12.27
C ALA A 261 -1.46 19.81 -11.45
N ASP A 262 -2.49 20.23 -10.72
CA ASP A 262 -3.41 19.32 -10.05
C ASP A 262 -4.74 19.28 -10.81
N TYR A 263 -5.20 18.05 -11.12
CA TYR A 263 -6.49 17.78 -11.76
C TYR A 263 -7.38 17.09 -10.71
N TYR A 264 -8.51 17.68 -10.39
CA TYR A 264 -9.43 17.19 -9.36
C TYR A 264 -10.66 16.57 -9.95
N PHE A 265 -11.08 15.46 -9.34
CA PHE A 265 -12.25 14.69 -9.73
C PHE A 265 -13.12 14.42 -8.51
N SER A 266 -14.44 14.55 -8.67
CA SER A 266 -15.41 14.08 -7.67
C SER A 266 -15.46 12.56 -7.67
N PRO A 267 -15.38 11.92 -6.49
CA PRO A 267 -15.49 10.47 -6.38
C PRO A 267 -16.94 9.99 -6.46
N ASN A 268 -17.11 8.72 -6.82
CA ASN A 268 -18.40 8.02 -6.73
C ASN A 268 -18.75 7.54 -5.30
N ASN A 269 -17.93 7.86 -4.32
CA ASN A 269 -18.05 7.39 -2.94
C ASN A 269 -18.07 8.59 -1.98
N GLU A 270 -19.13 8.74 -1.21
CA GLU A 270 -19.34 9.84 -0.26
C GLU A 270 -18.29 9.91 0.87
N LYS A 271 -17.56 8.82 1.13
CA LYS A 271 -16.49 8.79 2.12
C LYS A 271 -15.18 9.40 1.61
N ILE A 272 -15.07 9.63 0.32
CA ILE A 272 -13.90 10.21 -0.33
C ILE A 272 -14.22 11.67 -0.68
N GLU A 273 -13.34 12.59 -0.26
CA GLU A 273 -13.52 14.01 -0.55
C GLU A 273 -13.18 14.34 -2.01
N PHE A 274 -12.06 13.82 -2.50
CA PHE A 274 -11.63 14.00 -3.88
C PHE A 274 -10.65 12.92 -4.34
N ILE A 275 -10.51 12.81 -5.66
CA ILE A 275 -9.41 12.16 -6.34
C ILE A 275 -8.61 13.23 -7.06
N ARG A 276 -7.28 13.26 -6.88
CA ARG A 276 -6.39 14.22 -7.54
C ARG A 276 -5.37 13.46 -8.38
N TYR A 277 -5.17 13.89 -9.62
CA TYR A 277 -3.95 13.62 -10.36
C TYR A 277 -3.06 14.85 -10.28
N ARG A 278 -1.82 14.68 -9.84
CA ARG A 278 -0.78 15.70 -9.85
C ARG A 278 0.20 15.40 -10.96
N GLU A 279 0.31 16.32 -11.90
CA GLU A 279 1.31 16.31 -12.96
C GLU A 279 2.53 17.08 -12.48
N GLN A 280 3.67 16.41 -12.42
CA GLN A 280 4.97 16.97 -12.06
C GLN A 280 5.87 17.06 -13.30
N PRO A 281 6.80 18.04 -13.38
CA PRO A 281 7.78 18.08 -14.44
C PRO A 281 8.77 16.91 -14.32
N ASN A 282 9.31 16.47 -15.45
CA ASN A 282 10.35 15.45 -15.46
C ASN A 282 11.56 15.93 -14.66
N GLY A 283 12.06 15.06 -13.79
CA GLY A 283 13.20 15.34 -12.92
C GLY A 283 12.84 16.02 -11.59
N ALA A 284 11.55 16.26 -11.29
CA ALA A 284 11.11 16.67 -9.97
C ALA A 284 11.45 15.58 -8.93
N THR A 285 11.79 16.03 -7.70
CA THR A 285 12.09 15.11 -6.57
C THR A 285 10.93 14.18 -6.28
N PHE A 286 9.70 14.69 -6.36
CA PHE A 286 8.48 13.90 -6.22
C PHE A 286 7.91 13.57 -7.60
N PRO A 287 7.58 12.30 -7.88
CA PRO A 287 6.96 11.93 -9.16
C PRO A 287 5.53 12.48 -9.29
N SER A 288 4.99 12.44 -10.50
CA SER A 288 3.54 12.59 -10.70
C SER A 288 2.79 11.52 -9.92
N ASP A 289 1.61 11.86 -9.40
CA ASP A 289 0.85 10.97 -8.51
C ASP A 289 -0.66 11.01 -8.75
N ILE A 290 -1.33 9.94 -8.33
CA ILE A 290 -2.78 9.93 -8.11
C ILE A 290 -2.99 9.86 -6.60
N THR A 291 -3.71 10.83 -6.05
CA THR A 291 -4.07 10.89 -4.62
C THR A 291 -5.57 10.72 -4.44
N VAL A 292 -5.97 9.89 -3.48
CA VAL A 292 -7.34 9.74 -2.98
C VAL A 292 -7.35 10.20 -1.52
N LYS A 293 -8.20 11.16 -1.20
CA LYS A 293 -8.29 11.72 0.17
C LYS A 293 -9.70 11.54 0.74
N ASP A 294 -9.80 11.09 2.00
CA ASP A 294 -11.08 10.88 2.66
C ASP A 294 -11.76 12.19 3.10
N PHE A 295 -13.07 12.10 3.30
CA PHE A 295 -13.84 13.19 3.86
C PHE A 295 -13.79 13.14 5.40
N ASN A 296 -12.86 13.88 5.99
CA ASN A 296 -12.79 14.07 7.45
C ASN A 296 -12.75 15.56 7.81
N PRO A 297 -13.91 16.20 8.04
CA PRO A 297 -13.98 17.66 8.19
C PRO A 297 -13.33 18.18 9.49
N ASN A 298 -13.05 17.32 10.47
CA ASN A 298 -12.65 17.73 11.82
C ASN A 298 -11.23 17.32 12.22
N SER A 299 -10.43 16.76 11.29
CA SER A 299 -9.13 16.18 11.62
C SER A 299 -8.02 16.82 10.80
N LEU A 300 -6.94 17.25 11.49
CA LEU A 300 -5.64 17.53 10.89
C LEU A 300 -5.02 16.25 10.32
N ASN A 301 -5.61 15.12 10.65
CA ASN A 301 -5.16 13.78 10.39
C ASN A 301 -6.16 13.12 9.42
N ARG A 302 -5.87 13.15 8.13
CA ARG A 302 -6.72 12.61 7.08
C ARG A 302 -6.11 11.38 6.46
N PHE A 303 -6.93 10.41 6.11
CA PHE A 303 -6.49 9.35 5.26
C PHE A 303 -6.15 9.90 3.87
N GLU A 304 -4.93 9.65 3.44
CA GLU A 304 -4.48 9.93 2.08
C GLU A 304 -3.84 8.68 1.49
N LEU A 305 -4.31 8.28 0.32
CA LEU A 305 -3.69 7.25 -0.50
C LEU A 305 -3.05 7.91 -1.70
N THR A 306 -1.73 7.95 -1.75
CA THR A 306 -0.97 8.49 -2.88
C THR A 306 -0.27 7.36 -3.64
N ILE A 307 -0.52 7.28 -4.94
CA ILE A 307 0.08 6.31 -5.87
C ILE A 307 1.01 7.07 -6.81
N PRO A 308 2.33 6.97 -6.64
CA PRO A 308 3.27 7.58 -7.56
C PRO A 308 3.20 6.90 -8.93
N LEU A 309 3.38 7.70 -9.99
CA LEU A 309 3.33 7.23 -11.37
C LEU A 309 4.74 7.22 -11.96
N GLY A 310 5.00 6.26 -12.84
CA GLY A 310 6.26 6.19 -13.58
C GLY A 310 6.44 7.39 -14.53
N GLN A 311 7.70 7.75 -14.81
CA GLN A 311 8.04 8.88 -15.69
C GLN A 311 7.48 8.75 -17.11
N GLU A 312 7.27 7.52 -17.58
CA GLU A 312 6.68 7.22 -18.89
C GLU A 312 5.16 7.36 -18.94
N THR A 313 4.51 7.67 -17.79
CA THR A 313 3.05 7.74 -17.70
C THR A 313 2.54 8.98 -18.41
N LYS A 314 1.70 8.79 -19.43
CA LYS A 314 1.12 9.89 -20.20
C LYS A 314 -0.06 10.51 -19.47
N THR A 315 -0.01 11.81 -19.22
CA THR A 315 -1.09 12.60 -18.58
C THR A 315 -2.46 12.30 -19.18
N GLN A 316 -2.58 12.27 -20.51
CA GLN A 316 -3.86 11.96 -21.17
C GLN A 316 -4.42 10.59 -20.80
N SER A 317 -3.57 9.58 -20.65
CA SER A 317 -4.01 8.23 -20.25
C SER A 317 -4.56 8.21 -18.81
N VAL A 318 -3.90 8.94 -17.90
CA VAL A 318 -4.35 9.09 -16.51
C VAL A 318 -5.69 9.81 -16.45
N LEU A 319 -5.82 10.94 -17.16
CA LEU A 319 -7.06 11.72 -17.19
C LEU A 319 -8.22 10.90 -17.77
N THR A 320 -7.97 10.16 -18.85
CA THR A 320 -8.97 9.26 -19.44
C THR A 320 -9.40 8.19 -18.44
N PHE A 321 -8.44 7.55 -17.78
CA PHE A 321 -8.72 6.55 -16.75
C PHE A 321 -9.57 7.13 -15.60
N LEU A 322 -9.15 8.27 -15.03
CA LEU A 322 -9.88 8.91 -13.94
C LEU A 322 -11.28 9.35 -14.35
N SER A 323 -11.48 9.78 -15.59
CA SER A 323 -12.81 10.12 -16.12
C SER A 323 -13.74 8.91 -16.25
N LEU A 324 -13.19 7.69 -16.35
CA LEU A 324 -13.98 6.45 -16.39
C LEU A 324 -14.37 5.93 -14.99
N VAL A 325 -13.56 6.22 -13.98
CA VAL A 325 -13.73 5.65 -12.62
C VAL A 325 -14.25 6.64 -11.58
N SER A 326 -14.19 7.94 -11.84
CA SER A 326 -14.77 9.02 -11.01
C SER A 326 -16.15 9.43 -11.51
N SER A 327 -16.89 10.19 -10.68
CA SER A 327 -18.20 10.70 -11.09
C SER A 327 -18.08 11.85 -12.11
N GLN A 328 -17.09 12.73 -11.91
CA GLN A 328 -16.93 13.88 -12.78
C GLN A 328 -15.54 14.52 -12.62
N PHE A 329 -15.03 15.15 -13.68
CA PHE A 329 -13.92 16.09 -13.59
C PHE A 329 -14.44 17.42 -13.04
N ASP A 330 -13.80 17.95 -11.98
CA ASP A 330 -14.22 19.19 -11.35
C ASP A 330 -13.43 20.39 -11.90
N PHE A 331 -12.12 20.38 -11.71
CA PHE A 331 -11.27 21.50 -12.16
C PHE A 331 -9.78 21.12 -12.21
N LYS A 332 -9.02 21.96 -12.93
CA LYS A 332 -7.55 21.96 -12.97
C LYS A 332 -7.03 23.22 -12.32
N ILE A 333 -5.93 23.11 -11.56
CA ILE A 333 -5.14 24.25 -11.12
C ILE A 333 -3.67 24.08 -11.51
N GLU A 334 -3.04 25.18 -11.91
CA GLU A 334 -1.59 25.24 -12.11
C GLU A 334 -0.97 25.93 -10.91
N LYS A 335 0.09 25.35 -10.38
CA LYS A 335 0.77 25.82 -9.17
C LYS A 335 2.21 26.16 -9.47
N ASN A 336 2.68 27.23 -8.84
CA ASN A 336 4.09 27.55 -8.71
C ASN A 336 4.51 27.26 -7.29
N CYS A 337 5.41 26.27 -7.08
CA CYS A 337 5.74 25.71 -5.76
C CYS A 337 7.20 25.91 -5.43
N HIS A 338 7.47 26.46 -4.24
CA HIS A 338 8.76 26.47 -3.59
C HIS A 338 8.71 25.45 -2.47
N ILE A 339 9.47 24.35 -2.60
CA ILE A 339 9.42 23.17 -1.72
C ILE A 339 10.71 23.10 -0.94
N PHE A 340 10.61 23.01 0.37
CA PHE A 340 11.72 22.83 1.30
C PHE A 340 11.52 21.53 2.05
N THR A 341 12.42 20.58 1.87
CA THR A 341 12.33 19.24 2.47
C THR A 341 13.46 19.04 3.48
N SER A 342 13.08 18.65 4.70
CA SER A 342 14.00 18.23 5.77
C SER A 342 13.66 16.81 6.23
N ASN A 343 14.39 16.31 7.23
CA ASN A 343 14.05 15.03 7.88
C ASN A 343 12.81 15.11 8.80
N GLU A 344 12.35 16.31 9.15
CA GLU A 344 11.24 16.55 10.08
C GLU A 344 9.95 16.92 9.37
N ALA A 345 10.05 17.72 8.29
CA ALA A 345 8.88 18.25 7.60
C ALA A 345 9.18 18.62 6.14
N VAL A 346 8.11 18.72 5.36
CA VAL A 346 8.08 19.39 4.07
C VAL A 346 7.35 20.71 4.24
N VAL A 347 7.99 21.83 3.91
CA VAL A 347 7.40 23.17 3.96
C VAL A 347 7.27 23.68 2.53
N VAL A 348 6.05 24.03 2.13
CA VAL A 348 5.78 24.46 0.75
C VAL A 348 5.12 25.83 0.74
N LEU A 349 5.71 26.75 0.01
CA LEU A 349 5.02 27.99 -0.41
C LEU A 349 4.57 27.78 -1.85
N TYR A 350 3.29 27.85 -2.11
CA TYR A 350 2.78 27.75 -3.46
C TYR A 350 1.72 28.78 -3.79
N SER A 351 1.66 29.16 -5.05
CA SER A 351 0.65 30.07 -5.59
C SER A 351 -0.10 29.43 -6.75
N PHE A 352 -1.36 29.79 -6.90
CA PHE A 352 -2.22 29.40 -7.99
C PHE A 352 -3.26 30.49 -8.24
N THR A 353 -3.87 30.48 -9.45
CA THR A 353 -4.86 31.49 -9.83
C THR A 353 -6.22 30.86 -10.07
N VAL A 354 -7.26 31.45 -9.46
CA VAL A 354 -8.66 31.08 -9.65
C VAL A 354 -9.43 32.36 -10.02
N HIS A 355 -10.11 32.37 -11.15
CA HIS A 355 -10.85 33.54 -11.66
C HIS A 355 -10.04 34.87 -11.67
N GLY A 356 -8.79 34.79 -12.10
CA GLY A 356 -7.89 35.95 -12.16
C GLY A 356 -7.35 36.42 -10.79
N LYS A 357 -7.76 35.79 -9.70
CA LYS A 357 -7.27 36.10 -8.35
C LYS A 357 -6.19 35.11 -7.96
N THR A 358 -4.99 35.60 -7.69
CA THR A 358 -3.87 34.78 -7.21
C THR A 358 -4.01 34.56 -5.71
N ILE A 359 -3.88 33.29 -5.31
CA ILE A 359 -3.90 32.82 -3.92
C ILE A 359 -2.54 32.21 -3.62
N LYS A 360 -2.01 32.58 -2.47
CA LYS A 360 -0.77 32.03 -1.94
C LYS A 360 -1.07 31.25 -0.65
N LEU A 361 -0.50 30.07 -0.53
CA LEU A 361 -0.61 29.21 0.65
C LEU A 361 0.78 28.76 1.10
N ILE A 362 0.96 28.71 2.42
CA ILE A 362 2.05 27.96 3.06
C ILE A 362 1.46 26.68 3.62
N GLU A 363 2.10 25.57 3.33
CA GLU A 363 1.72 24.24 3.81
C GLU A 363 2.91 23.62 4.56
N ILE A 364 2.66 23.12 5.75
CA ILE A 364 3.61 22.38 6.56
C ILE A 364 3.10 20.97 6.70
N GLU A 365 3.82 20.02 6.13
CA GLU A 365 3.55 18.59 6.23
C GLU A 365 4.62 17.95 7.12
N LEU A 366 4.19 17.33 8.22
CA LEU A 366 5.11 16.68 9.14
C LEU A 366 5.44 15.27 8.66
N LEU A 367 6.73 14.95 8.57
CA LEU A 367 7.22 13.60 8.27
C LEU A 367 7.29 12.70 9.52
N GLN A 368 7.08 13.30 10.71
CA GLN A 368 7.02 12.61 11.99
C GLN A 368 5.83 13.14 12.78
N ALA A 369 5.14 12.25 13.51
CA ALA A 369 3.96 12.61 14.31
C ALA A 369 4.34 13.37 15.62
N ASP A 370 5.07 14.48 15.50
CA ASP A 370 5.46 15.34 16.62
C ASP A 370 4.95 16.77 16.42
N PHE A 371 3.90 17.14 17.15
CA PHE A 371 3.31 18.48 17.09
C PHE A 371 4.26 19.60 17.57
N ASN A 372 5.33 19.31 18.32
CA ASN A 372 6.32 20.31 18.68
C ASN A 372 7.07 20.81 17.44
N ILE A 373 7.25 19.94 16.44
CA ILE A 373 7.84 20.31 15.14
C ILE A 373 6.96 21.36 14.47
N LEU A 374 5.63 21.17 14.45
CA LEU A 374 4.71 22.14 13.88
C LEU A 374 4.81 23.50 14.58
N THR A 375 4.82 23.51 15.91
CA THR A 375 4.98 24.74 16.72
C THR A 375 6.32 25.44 16.45
N LYS A 376 7.40 24.68 16.25
CA LYS A 376 8.71 25.21 15.85
C LYS A 376 8.62 25.97 14.52
N PHE A 377 7.99 25.36 13.50
CA PHE A 377 7.81 26.01 12.20
C PHE A 377 6.85 27.20 12.24
N GLU A 378 5.77 27.14 12.99
CA GLU A 378 4.88 28.29 13.19
C GLU A 378 5.62 29.47 13.85
N THR A 379 6.45 29.18 14.82
CA THR A 379 7.28 30.20 15.49
C THR A 379 8.30 30.82 14.52
N GLN A 380 8.93 30.01 13.68
CA GLN A 380 9.84 30.48 12.64
C GLN A 380 9.11 31.33 11.60
N LEU A 381 7.97 30.88 11.09
CA LEU A 381 7.15 31.63 10.13
C LEU A 381 6.60 32.93 10.70
N SER A 382 6.37 33.02 12.03
CA SER A 382 5.89 34.25 12.68
C SER A 382 6.89 35.43 12.61
N GLN A 383 8.13 35.17 12.21
CA GLN A 383 9.14 36.18 11.95
C GLN A 383 8.98 36.86 10.58
N LEU A 384 8.18 36.25 9.68
CA LEU A 384 7.89 36.83 8.36
C LEU A 384 6.82 37.90 8.45
N SER A 385 7.06 39.01 7.79
CA SER A 385 6.04 40.04 7.60
C SER A 385 4.85 39.46 6.81
N GLY A 386 3.66 39.74 7.28
CA GLY A 386 2.41 39.28 6.66
C GLY A 386 1.98 37.85 7.02
N PHE A 387 2.81 37.06 7.74
CA PHE A 387 2.38 35.77 8.25
C PHE A 387 1.56 35.92 9.54
N SER A 388 0.48 35.14 9.64
CA SER A 388 -0.28 34.97 10.88
C SER A 388 -0.75 33.54 11.03
N ALA A 389 -0.46 32.93 12.17
CA ALA A 389 -0.94 31.59 12.51
C ALA A 389 -2.49 31.52 12.61
N THR A 390 -3.17 32.66 12.78
CA THR A 390 -4.64 32.75 12.75
C THR A 390 -5.23 32.63 11.35
N ASN A 391 -4.42 32.82 10.29
CA ASN A 391 -4.82 32.64 8.89
C ASN A 391 -4.84 31.16 8.47
N HIS A 392 -5.01 30.27 9.43
CA HIS A 392 -5.11 28.84 9.23
C HIS A 392 -6.32 28.45 8.38
N VAL A 393 -6.11 27.61 7.38
CA VAL A 393 -7.15 27.06 6.49
C VAL A 393 -7.64 25.74 7.05
N ASN A 394 -8.87 25.71 7.54
CA ASN A 394 -9.49 24.53 8.17
C ASN A 394 -10.06 23.52 7.16
N HIS A 395 -9.92 23.76 5.86
CA HIS A 395 -10.49 22.94 4.81
C HIS A 395 -9.40 22.38 3.90
N SER A 396 -9.73 21.34 3.15
CA SER A 396 -8.87 20.92 2.05
C SER A 396 -8.75 22.05 1.01
N LYS A 397 -7.63 22.09 0.32
CA LYS A 397 -7.45 22.98 -0.83
C LYS A 397 -8.55 22.77 -1.89
N TYR A 398 -8.96 21.51 -2.10
CA TYR A 398 -10.07 21.16 -2.99
C TYR A 398 -11.37 21.89 -2.62
N LYS A 399 -11.78 21.78 -1.34
CA LYS A 399 -13.01 22.43 -0.87
C LYS A 399 -12.93 23.95 -0.98
N MET A 400 -11.82 24.55 -0.57
CA MET A 400 -11.58 25.99 -0.69
C MET A 400 -11.73 26.48 -2.14
N ILE A 401 -11.12 25.79 -3.09
CA ILE A 401 -11.19 26.17 -4.51
C ILE A 401 -12.61 25.96 -5.05
N LYS A 402 -13.26 24.86 -4.67
CA LYS A 402 -14.64 24.57 -5.12
C LYS A 402 -15.64 25.63 -4.63
N GLU A 403 -15.51 26.11 -3.40
CA GLU A 403 -16.30 27.22 -2.88
C GLU A 403 -16.03 28.51 -3.66
N MET A 404 -14.78 28.86 -3.92
CA MET A 404 -14.43 30.05 -4.72
C MET A 404 -14.95 29.99 -6.16
N LEU A 405 -14.96 28.81 -6.77
CA LEU A 405 -15.51 28.61 -8.12
C LEU A 405 -17.03 28.77 -8.11
N HIS A 406 -17.71 28.35 -7.06
CA HIS A 406 -19.15 28.47 -6.92
C HIS A 406 -19.58 29.91 -6.66
N ASP A 407 -18.89 30.65 -5.78
CA ASP A 407 -19.21 32.04 -5.45
C ASP A 407 -19.05 33.01 -6.64
N ALA A 408 -18.24 32.65 -7.62
CA ALA A 408 -18.05 33.43 -8.84
C ALA A 408 -19.15 33.20 -9.91
N THR A 409 -20.03 32.22 -9.71
CA THR A 409 -21.13 31.89 -10.61
C THR A 409 -22.47 32.48 -10.14
N HIS A 410 -22.51 33.12 -9.00
CA HIS A 410 -23.61 33.89 -8.42
C HIS A 410 -23.23 35.35 -8.26
#